data_5668ddd24fa2775427c98af77aab2a77
#
_entry.id   5668ddd24fa2775427c98af77aab2a77
#
_cell.length_a   1.000
_cell.length_b   1.000
_cell.length_c   1.000
_cell.angle_alpha   90.00
_cell.angle_beta   90.00
_cell.angle_gamma   90.00
#
_symmetry.space_group_name_H-M   'P 1'
#
loop_
_entity.id
_entity.type
_entity.pdbx_description
1 polymer ?
#
loop_
_entity_poly.entity_id
_entity_poly.type
_entity_poly.pdbx_seq_one_letter_code
_entity_poly.pdbx_strand_id
1 'polypeptide(L)'
;MDLRIFFISLTCVSALIGPGVLWGAEEGEPVVSEITITAHNSELRFDTEKFTVKAGQKVKLTLVNPADSINLQPHNLLIIEPGTLAEIGTAANAELADPSFLSDRHAVPTSNYVIHHTKLLLPGESETLEFVAPTFAGDYPFLCSYPGHWSVMHGIMVVEN
;
A
#
# COMPACT_ATOMS: atom_id res chain seq x y z
N MET A 1 -23.21 -88.66 32.82
CA MET A 1 -23.63 -87.36 33.28
C MET A 1 -22.60 -86.34 32.78
N ASP A 2 -22.80 -85.90 31.52
CA ASP A 2 -21.77 -85.17 30.74
C ASP A 2 -22.01 -83.69 30.88
N LEU A 3 -21.03 -83.00 31.41
CA LEU A 3 -21.01 -81.51 31.51
C LEU A 3 -20.30 -80.94 30.31
N ARG A 4 -21.05 -80.37 29.35
CA ARG A 4 -20.50 -79.66 28.19
C ARG A 4 -20.25 -78.21 28.55
N ILE A 5 -18.98 -77.85 28.59
CA ILE A 5 -18.50 -76.45 28.75
C ILE A 5 -18.56 -75.78 27.40
N PHE A 6 -19.39 -74.69 27.27
CA PHE A 6 -19.43 -73.82 26.10
C PHE A 6 -18.34 -72.78 26.24
N PHE A 7 -17.39 -72.75 25.32
CA PHE A 7 -16.45 -71.63 25.14
C PHE A 7 -17.10 -70.58 24.28
N ILE A 8 -17.29 -69.41 24.87
CA ILE A 8 -17.70 -68.23 24.13
C ILE A 8 -16.40 -67.51 23.63
N SER A 9 -16.19 -67.59 22.32
CA SER A 9 -15.11 -66.88 21.68
C SER A 9 -15.47 -65.37 21.54
N LEU A 10 -14.73 -64.55 22.28
CA LEU A 10 -14.85 -63.07 22.19
C LEU A 10 -13.95 -62.53 21.04
N THR A 11 -14.55 -62.28 19.89
CA THR A 11 -13.83 -61.68 18.78
C THR A 11 -13.66 -60.15 19.03
N CYS A 12 -12.40 -59.79 19.27
CA CYS A 12 -11.97 -58.39 19.42
C CYS A 12 -11.93 -57.76 18.03
N VAL A 13 -12.85 -56.85 17.76
CA VAL A 13 -12.85 -56.03 16.54
C VAL A 13 -11.88 -54.83 16.77
N SER A 14 -10.69 -54.91 16.20
CA SER A 14 -9.74 -53.83 16.18
C SER A 14 -10.16 -52.78 15.16
N ALA A 15 -10.68 -51.64 15.62
CA ALA A 15 -10.94 -50.48 14.77
C ALA A 15 -9.59 -49.85 14.34
N LEU A 16 -9.26 -49.98 13.07
CA LEU A 16 -8.15 -49.22 12.44
C LEU A 16 -8.54 -47.77 12.34
N ILE A 17 -8.01 -46.94 13.24
CA ILE A 17 -8.03 -45.47 13.11
C ILE A 17 -6.98 -45.13 12.04
N GLY A 18 -7.44 -44.83 10.83
CA GLY A 18 -6.58 -44.33 9.76
C GLY A 18 -6.02 -42.95 10.13
N PRO A 19 -4.80 -42.60 9.68
CA PRO A 19 -4.25 -41.29 9.93
C PRO A 19 -5.13 -40.25 9.25
N GLY A 20 -5.74 -39.34 10.04
CA GLY A 20 -6.45 -38.16 9.55
C GLY A 20 -5.47 -37.30 8.77
N VAL A 21 -5.71 -37.15 7.47
CA VAL A 21 -5.01 -36.19 6.63
C VAL A 21 -5.41 -34.81 7.13
N LEU A 22 -4.54 -34.20 7.93
CA LEU A 22 -4.63 -32.75 8.21
C LEU A 22 -4.38 -32.02 6.88
N TRP A 23 -5.46 -31.56 6.27
CA TRP A 23 -5.36 -30.59 5.19
C TRP A 23 -4.85 -29.29 5.85
N GLY A 24 -3.55 -29.07 5.76
CA GLY A 24 -2.97 -27.76 6.03
C GLY A 24 -3.61 -26.81 5.02
N ALA A 25 -4.35 -25.81 5.52
CA ALA A 25 -4.66 -24.66 4.71
C ALA A 25 -3.30 -24.07 4.29
N GLU A 26 -2.94 -24.16 3.02
CA GLU A 26 -1.88 -23.34 2.45
C GLU A 26 -2.40 -21.90 2.59
N GLU A 27 -1.90 -21.17 3.58
CA GLU A 27 -1.99 -19.73 3.61
C GLU A 27 -1.20 -19.27 2.38
N GLY A 28 -1.91 -18.96 1.28
CA GLY A 28 -1.31 -18.43 0.09
C GLY A 28 -0.52 -17.18 0.46
N GLU A 29 0.68 -17.04 -0.09
CA GLU A 29 1.51 -15.85 0.07
C GLU A 29 0.62 -14.60 -0.13
N PRO A 30 0.71 -13.59 0.75
CA PRO A 30 -0.13 -12.40 0.64
C PRO A 30 0.13 -11.72 -0.71
N VAL A 31 -0.93 -11.59 -1.51
CA VAL A 31 -0.85 -10.92 -2.81
C VAL A 31 -0.42 -9.46 -2.59
N VAL A 32 0.75 -9.10 -3.10
CA VAL A 32 1.28 -7.73 -3.05
C VAL A 32 0.86 -7.02 -4.33
N SER A 33 0.23 -5.84 -4.22
CA SER A 33 0.01 -4.95 -5.35
C SER A 33 1.29 -4.17 -5.65
N GLU A 34 1.88 -4.36 -6.82
CA GLU A 34 3.02 -3.57 -7.29
C GLU A 34 2.52 -2.49 -8.25
N ILE A 35 2.83 -1.23 -7.94
CA ILE A 35 2.36 -0.04 -8.67
C ILE A 35 3.57 0.85 -8.91
N THR A 36 3.73 1.33 -10.14
CA THR A 36 4.71 2.35 -10.48
C THR A 36 3.97 3.60 -10.93
N ILE A 37 4.32 4.74 -10.35
CA ILE A 37 3.83 6.07 -10.73
C ILE A 37 5.02 6.89 -11.16
N THR A 38 4.95 7.48 -12.36
CA THR A 38 6.03 8.30 -12.91
C THR A 38 5.58 9.76 -12.95
N ALA A 39 6.42 10.68 -12.49
CA ALA A 39 6.23 12.10 -12.78
C ALA A 39 6.37 12.33 -14.28
N HIS A 40 5.40 13.01 -14.90
CA HIS A 40 5.43 13.23 -16.35
C HIS A 40 6.61 14.12 -16.74
N ASN A 41 7.33 13.76 -17.79
CA ASN A 41 8.58 14.42 -18.17
C ASN A 41 8.43 15.87 -18.67
N SER A 42 7.24 16.31 -19.07
CA SER A 42 6.98 17.63 -19.63
C SER A 42 5.81 18.40 -19.03
N GLU A 43 5.01 17.76 -18.18
CA GLU A 43 3.81 18.32 -17.56
C GLU A 43 3.84 18.12 -16.04
N LEU A 44 3.22 19.04 -15.29
CA LEU A 44 3.06 18.90 -13.85
C LEU A 44 1.90 17.94 -13.53
N ARG A 45 2.11 16.65 -13.75
CA ARG A 45 1.17 15.59 -13.41
C ARG A 45 1.89 14.27 -13.21
N PHE A 46 1.22 13.33 -12.63
CA PHE A 46 1.63 11.93 -12.67
C PHE A 46 1.13 11.28 -13.97
N ASP A 47 1.79 10.22 -14.44
CA ASP A 47 1.34 9.39 -15.55
C ASP A 47 0.09 8.58 -15.18
N THR A 48 -0.09 8.33 -13.89
CA THR A 48 -1.19 7.57 -13.31
C THR A 48 -2.07 8.48 -12.47
N GLU A 49 -3.33 8.66 -12.89
CA GLU A 49 -4.29 9.48 -12.17
C GLU A 49 -5.14 8.66 -11.19
N LYS A 50 -5.23 7.35 -11.39
CA LYS A 50 -6.05 6.45 -10.58
C LYS A 50 -5.50 5.02 -10.58
N PHE A 51 -5.47 4.40 -9.40
CA PHE A 51 -5.24 2.97 -9.25
C PHE A 51 -6.10 2.39 -8.13
N THR A 52 -6.29 1.06 -8.13
CA THR A 52 -7.16 0.36 -7.18
C THR A 52 -6.38 -0.68 -6.41
N VAL A 53 -6.65 -0.78 -5.10
CA VAL A 53 -6.12 -1.80 -4.19
C VAL A 53 -7.24 -2.32 -3.30
N LYS A 54 -7.07 -3.50 -2.70
CA LYS A 54 -8.03 -4.01 -1.71
C LYS A 54 -7.72 -3.49 -0.31
N ALA A 55 -8.76 -3.35 0.50
CA ALA A 55 -8.63 -3.00 1.91
C ALA A 55 -7.71 -3.99 2.64
N GLY A 56 -6.72 -3.46 3.37
CA GLY A 56 -5.74 -4.27 4.09
C GLY A 56 -4.71 -5.00 3.22
N GLN A 57 -4.69 -4.78 1.90
CA GLN A 57 -3.73 -5.39 0.98
C GLN A 57 -2.32 -4.81 1.18
N LYS A 58 -1.29 -5.64 1.07
CA LYS A 58 0.09 -5.16 0.98
C LYS A 58 0.31 -4.49 -0.37
N VAL A 59 0.89 -3.29 -0.35
CA VAL A 59 1.16 -2.46 -1.53
C VAL A 59 2.64 -2.12 -1.57
N LYS A 60 3.20 -2.21 -2.78
CA LYS A 60 4.54 -1.75 -3.12
C LYS A 60 4.40 -0.71 -4.22
N LEU A 61 4.50 0.57 -3.84
CA LEU A 61 4.34 1.70 -4.73
C LEU A 61 5.68 2.36 -4.98
N THR A 62 6.09 2.43 -6.24
CA THR A 62 7.32 3.09 -6.66
C THR A 62 7.01 4.42 -7.33
N LEU A 63 7.54 5.52 -6.79
CA LEU A 63 7.58 6.81 -7.47
C LEU A 63 8.87 6.90 -8.28
N VAL A 64 8.77 7.34 -9.52
CA VAL A 64 9.90 7.63 -10.42
C VAL A 64 9.85 9.10 -10.83
N ASN A 65 10.96 9.82 -10.63
CA ASN A 65 11.17 11.14 -11.23
C ASN A 65 12.17 10.98 -12.39
N PRO A 66 11.73 11.04 -13.68
CA PRO A 66 12.59 10.72 -14.82
C PRO A 66 13.80 11.66 -14.95
N ALA A 67 14.95 11.12 -15.38
CA ALA A 67 16.15 11.91 -15.61
C ALA A 67 16.06 12.84 -16.84
N ASP A 68 15.18 12.51 -17.79
CA ASP A 68 14.93 13.27 -19.02
C ASP A 68 13.79 14.29 -18.90
N SER A 69 13.35 14.57 -17.68
CA SER A 69 12.34 15.61 -17.44
C SER A 69 12.84 16.97 -17.89
N ILE A 70 12.10 17.62 -18.78
CA ILE A 70 12.46 18.95 -19.28
C ILE A 70 12.34 20.05 -18.21
N ASN A 71 11.53 19.82 -17.17
CA ASN A 71 11.30 20.78 -16.09
C ASN A 71 12.32 20.67 -14.95
N LEU A 72 13.09 19.60 -14.87
CA LEU A 72 14.13 19.32 -13.86
C LEU A 72 13.66 19.61 -12.42
N GLN A 73 12.37 19.41 -12.14
CA GLN A 73 11.79 19.73 -10.83
C GLN A 73 11.80 18.52 -9.91
N PRO A 74 11.97 18.73 -8.61
CA PRO A 74 11.82 17.68 -7.64
C PRO A 74 10.35 17.34 -7.43
N HIS A 75 10.05 16.05 -7.20
CA HIS A 75 8.71 15.56 -6.94
C HIS A 75 8.71 14.58 -5.76
N ASN A 76 7.64 14.59 -4.99
CA ASN A 76 7.31 13.56 -4.03
C ASN A 76 5.91 13.01 -4.28
N LEU A 77 5.51 11.99 -3.53
CA LEU A 77 4.15 11.48 -3.53
C LEU A 77 3.72 11.30 -2.07
N LEU A 78 2.61 11.95 -1.71
CA LEU A 78 1.91 11.73 -0.44
C LEU A 78 0.61 10.98 -0.71
N ILE A 79 0.27 10.00 0.12
CA ILE A 79 -1.07 9.42 0.23
C ILE A 79 -1.71 10.04 1.47
N ILE A 80 -2.92 10.56 1.33
CA ILE A 80 -3.58 11.33 2.36
C ILE A 80 -5.01 10.84 2.64
N GLU A 81 -5.56 11.24 3.78
CA GLU A 81 -6.95 10.95 4.15
C GLU A 81 -7.95 11.54 3.15
N PRO A 82 -9.09 10.87 2.91
CA PRO A 82 -10.15 11.36 2.03
C PRO A 82 -10.62 12.77 2.39
N GLY A 83 -10.78 13.61 1.35
CA GLY A 83 -11.30 14.98 1.50
C GLY A 83 -10.29 16.03 1.98
N THR A 84 -9.02 15.68 2.21
CA THR A 84 -8.02 16.59 2.76
C THR A 84 -7.06 17.20 1.73
N LEU A 85 -7.26 16.97 0.42
CA LEU A 85 -6.36 17.40 -0.65
C LEU A 85 -6.04 18.90 -0.59
N ALA A 86 -7.06 19.76 -0.48
CA ALA A 86 -6.86 21.20 -0.45
C ALA A 86 -6.18 21.68 0.83
N GLU A 87 -6.47 21.04 1.96
CA GLU A 87 -5.84 21.35 3.25
C GLU A 87 -4.35 21.03 3.20
N ILE A 88 -3.98 19.83 2.79
CA ILE A 88 -2.58 19.39 2.69
C ILE A 88 -1.81 20.22 1.67
N GLY A 89 -2.40 20.50 0.49
CA GLY A 89 -1.76 21.32 -0.53
C GLY A 89 -1.55 22.77 -0.09
N THR A 90 -2.49 23.35 0.62
CA THR A 90 -2.37 24.70 1.18
C THR A 90 -1.32 24.75 2.29
N ALA A 91 -1.29 23.76 3.17
CA ALA A 91 -0.26 23.66 4.21
C ALA A 91 1.14 23.55 3.61
N ALA A 92 1.33 22.73 2.57
CA ALA A 92 2.61 22.62 1.86
C ALA A 92 3.09 23.96 1.30
N ASN A 93 2.20 24.75 0.71
CA ASN A 93 2.54 26.09 0.22
C ASN A 93 2.90 27.06 1.36
N ALA A 94 2.19 26.99 2.49
CA ALA A 94 2.45 27.86 3.65
C ALA A 94 3.78 27.54 4.33
N GLU A 95 4.14 26.26 4.41
CA GLU A 95 5.36 25.80 5.08
C GLU A 95 6.64 26.04 4.25
N LEU A 96 6.54 26.50 3.00
CA LEU A 96 7.70 26.89 2.19
C LEU A 96 8.56 27.97 2.85
N ALA A 97 8.00 28.76 3.76
CA ALA A 97 8.74 29.74 4.55
C ALA A 97 9.72 29.12 5.57
N ASP A 98 9.54 27.84 5.90
CA ASP A 98 10.45 27.09 6.77
C ASP A 98 11.63 26.55 5.94
N PRO A 99 12.89 26.93 6.24
CA PRO A 99 14.05 26.46 5.48
C PRO A 99 14.23 24.94 5.48
N SER A 100 13.73 24.24 6.52
CA SER A 100 13.81 22.76 6.63
C SER A 100 12.75 22.04 5.81
N PHE A 101 11.74 22.74 5.29
CA PHE A 101 10.59 22.11 4.64
C PHE A 101 10.98 21.27 3.41
N LEU A 102 11.84 21.82 2.55
CA LEU A 102 12.30 21.09 1.36
C LEU A 102 13.44 20.10 1.67
N SER A 103 14.43 20.54 2.49
CA SER A 103 15.65 19.77 2.75
C SER A 103 15.42 18.59 3.68
N ASP A 104 14.86 18.84 4.86
CA ASP A 104 14.80 17.86 5.93
C ASP A 104 13.46 17.11 5.97
N ARG A 105 12.39 17.82 5.62
CA ARG A 105 11.04 17.26 5.61
C ARG A 105 10.55 16.83 4.23
N HIS A 106 11.39 16.92 3.19
CA HIS A 106 11.07 16.46 1.84
C HIS A 106 9.77 17.02 1.26
N ALA A 107 9.44 18.28 1.58
CA ALA A 107 8.18 18.96 1.25
C ALA A 107 6.94 18.30 1.85
N VAL A 108 7.06 17.54 2.92
CA VAL A 108 5.92 16.91 3.63
C VAL A 108 5.42 17.88 4.70
N PRO A 109 4.18 18.42 4.58
CA PRO A 109 3.62 19.32 5.57
C PRO A 109 3.31 18.61 6.89
N THR A 110 3.34 19.37 7.98
CA THR A 110 2.99 18.85 9.30
C THR A 110 1.48 18.65 9.38
N SER A 111 1.03 17.39 9.29
CA SER A 111 -0.38 17.04 9.35
C SER A 111 -0.58 15.58 9.75
N ASN A 112 -1.66 15.31 10.50
CA ASN A 112 -2.10 13.95 10.82
C ASN A 112 -2.85 13.28 9.66
N TYR A 113 -3.12 13.99 8.58
CA TYR A 113 -3.83 13.47 7.40
C TYR A 113 -2.89 12.86 6.36
N VAL A 114 -1.57 13.00 6.50
CA VAL A 114 -0.60 12.31 5.65
C VAL A 114 -0.42 10.89 6.17
N ILE A 115 -0.82 9.91 5.36
CA ILE A 115 -0.77 8.48 5.71
C ILE A 115 0.60 7.89 5.37
N HIS A 116 1.05 8.13 4.13
CA HIS A 116 2.35 7.68 3.61
C HIS A 116 2.96 8.74 2.72
N HIS A 117 4.28 8.77 2.61
CA HIS A 117 4.97 9.68 1.70
C HIS A 117 6.32 9.12 1.25
N THR A 118 6.76 9.53 0.08
CA THR A 118 8.15 9.39 -0.39
C THR A 118 8.99 10.58 0.09
N LYS A 119 10.29 10.45 -0.08
CA LYS A 119 11.19 11.60 -0.06
C LYS A 119 10.88 12.53 -1.25
N LEU A 120 11.45 13.74 -1.21
CA LEU A 120 11.49 14.63 -2.35
C LEU A 120 12.59 14.14 -3.31
N LEU A 121 12.20 13.59 -4.46
CA LEU A 121 13.08 12.98 -5.45
C LEU A 121 13.56 14.00 -6.46
N LEU A 122 14.85 14.06 -6.70
CA LEU A 122 15.43 14.81 -7.81
C LEU A 122 15.25 14.05 -9.14
N PRO A 123 15.38 14.72 -10.30
CA PRO A 123 15.37 14.03 -11.60
C PRO A 123 16.38 12.87 -11.67
N GLY A 124 15.92 11.70 -12.11
CA GLY A 124 16.67 10.46 -12.15
C GLY A 124 16.56 9.59 -10.91
N GLU A 125 15.89 10.04 -9.87
CA GLU A 125 15.70 9.28 -8.64
C GLU A 125 14.36 8.52 -8.64
N SER A 126 14.31 7.47 -7.84
CA SER A 126 13.09 6.72 -7.55
C SER A 126 13.09 6.25 -6.10
N GLU A 127 11.91 6.04 -5.53
CA GLU A 127 11.73 5.47 -4.21
C GLU A 127 10.52 4.56 -4.18
N THR A 128 10.61 3.48 -3.42
CA THR A 128 9.52 2.52 -3.22
C THR A 128 9.02 2.62 -1.80
N LEU A 129 7.70 2.82 -1.66
CA LEU A 129 6.96 2.70 -0.41
C LEU A 129 6.38 1.29 -0.30
N GLU A 130 6.57 0.65 0.84
CA GLU A 130 5.90 -0.60 1.19
C GLU A 130 4.94 -0.33 2.36
N PHE A 131 3.66 -0.56 2.14
CA PHE A 131 2.64 -0.27 3.15
C PHE A 131 1.46 -1.25 3.05
N VAL A 132 0.59 -1.20 4.04
CA VAL A 132 -0.70 -1.88 4.02
C VAL A 132 -1.76 -0.84 3.68
N ALA A 133 -2.57 -1.11 2.65
CA ALA A 133 -3.68 -0.24 2.27
C ALA A 133 -4.64 -0.04 3.44
N PRO A 134 -5.28 1.14 3.56
CA PRO A 134 -6.30 1.38 4.57
C PRO A 134 -7.35 0.27 4.61
N THR A 135 -7.87 0.00 5.80
CA THR A 135 -8.88 -1.06 6.00
C THR A 135 -10.31 -0.59 5.67
N PHE A 136 -10.51 0.70 5.51
CA PHE A 136 -11.79 1.28 5.09
C PHE A 136 -11.76 1.57 3.60
N ALA A 137 -12.78 1.06 2.88
CA ALA A 137 -12.96 1.36 1.47
C ALA A 137 -13.23 2.86 1.27
N GLY A 138 -12.66 3.43 0.21
CA GLY A 138 -12.79 4.86 -0.09
C GLY A 138 -11.79 5.36 -1.10
N ASP A 139 -11.92 6.64 -1.43
CA ASP A 139 -11.06 7.36 -2.36
C ASP A 139 -9.99 8.14 -1.57
N TYR A 140 -8.77 7.62 -1.55
CA TYR A 140 -7.62 8.21 -0.89
C TYR A 140 -6.81 9.00 -1.92
N PRO A 141 -6.78 10.35 -1.82
CA PRO A 141 -5.97 11.13 -2.74
C PRO A 141 -4.48 10.86 -2.58
N PHE A 142 -3.74 10.94 -3.68
CA PHE A 142 -2.30 11.10 -3.65
C PHE A 142 -1.90 12.37 -4.41
N LEU A 143 -0.83 13.04 -3.98
CA LEU A 143 -0.41 14.32 -4.56
C LEU A 143 1.10 14.51 -4.47
N CYS A 144 1.63 15.40 -5.32
CA CYS A 144 2.93 16.00 -5.11
C CYS A 144 2.77 17.26 -4.25
N SER A 145 3.41 17.29 -3.08
CA SER A 145 3.34 18.43 -2.17
C SER A 145 4.48 19.44 -2.33
N TYR A 146 5.35 19.28 -3.34
CA TYR A 146 6.26 20.36 -3.72
C TYR A 146 5.45 21.63 -4.00
N PRO A 147 5.81 22.79 -3.43
CA PRO A 147 4.97 23.98 -3.47
C PRO A 147 4.46 24.36 -4.86
N GLY A 148 3.15 24.55 -4.98
CA GLY A 148 2.48 24.86 -6.23
C GLY A 148 2.06 23.67 -7.09
N HIS A 149 2.55 22.46 -6.85
CA HIS A 149 2.27 21.27 -7.68
C HIS A 149 0.91 20.63 -7.39
N TRP A 150 0.51 20.56 -6.13
CA TRP A 150 -0.62 19.78 -5.65
C TRP A 150 -1.96 19.99 -6.38
N SER A 151 -2.18 21.19 -6.89
CA SER A 151 -3.45 21.58 -7.55
C SER A 151 -3.65 20.90 -8.91
N VAL A 152 -2.56 20.44 -9.55
CA VAL A 152 -2.56 19.81 -10.87
C VAL A 152 -1.89 18.42 -10.85
N MET A 153 -0.98 18.17 -9.90
CA MET A 153 -0.23 16.93 -9.80
C MET A 153 -0.76 16.08 -8.64
N HIS A 154 -1.90 15.43 -8.88
CA HIS A 154 -2.58 14.55 -7.93
C HIS A 154 -3.35 13.43 -8.64
N GLY A 155 -3.80 12.44 -7.87
CA GLY A 155 -4.62 11.34 -8.32
C GLY A 155 -5.34 10.67 -7.15
N ILE A 156 -5.93 9.50 -7.39
CA ILE A 156 -6.75 8.76 -6.43
C ILE A 156 -6.29 7.31 -6.32
N MET A 157 -5.98 6.86 -5.12
CA MET A 157 -5.93 5.45 -4.74
C MET A 157 -7.33 5.03 -4.28
N VAL A 158 -7.98 4.15 -5.04
CA VAL A 158 -9.27 3.57 -4.65
C VAL A 158 -9.01 2.34 -3.80
N VAL A 159 -9.53 2.34 -2.59
CA VAL A 159 -9.52 1.16 -1.70
C VAL A 159 -10.87 0.49 -1.78
N GLU A 160 -10.90 -0.76 -2.24
CA GLU A 160 -12.10 -1.60 -2.35
C GLU A 160 -12.11 -2.70 -1.28
N ASN A 161 -13.32 -3.18 -0.94
CA ASN A 161 -13.49 -4.31 0.00
C ASN A 161 -13.01 -5.64 -0.59
#